data_f449fe91e56992668e00c5c045bed89d
#
_entry.id   f449fe91e56992668e00c5c045bed89d
#
_cell.length_a   1.000
_cell.length_b   1.000
_cell.length_c   1.000
_cell.angle_alpha   90.00
_cell.angle_beta   90.00
_cell.angle_gamma   90.00
#
_symmetry.space_group_name_H-M   'P 1'
#
loop_
_entity.id
_entity.type
_entity.pdbx_description
1 polymer ?
#
loop_
_entity_poly.entity_id
_entity_poly.type
_entity_poly.pdbx_seq_one_letter_code
_entity_poly.pdbx_strand_id
1 'polypeptide(L)'
;MIRFYFSLLFVCSSLISLAQDSTLVSVTIVSKTKNETVQNVRATITMGSTSFFRNSNMDGKIEFKAPLGTNIDFKLAHSFYASASYEKRVPKNAPDTLNFIFEMSFLKTKELRDIYIYPPGVPDTIFVSKRLHVADFELMNDGNILLLAYPKRLKKGSELIIYDGRKALINFQVPKLAQELIHDFRGNPHVVCEDMVYAIQRSGQSVGIAQIPKNYYMTYVAPVVDTNATKMYFSNFNPDYPAFDYFVFDGLDSTYKKIMEVQDDLMMELYRSEYKWVDVRTKLWAKNLEIQTGVDAEIYVGANYFTQSIYYKEVYAPMFHRNDSLLLFDYYKDKLYTFNKEGDVIDSVEIYHHYNPKSTGWDKQLIQDESTGKIYAVYDRAGYKYLGYIDTKTGEVKEQVKLKYRYVDKIGIRDNFVYYIYREFESIDKRMLWRERLPYNFGEAEVTPEDNIEAKK
;
A
#
# COMPACT_ATOMS: atom_id res chain seq x y z
N MET A 1 -23.47 69.94 -23.07
CA MET A 1 -22.66 69.13 -23.97
C MET A 1 -21.18 68.98 -23.58
N ILE A 2 -20.65 69.75 -22.62
CA ILE A 2 -19.23 69.74 -22.23
C ILE A 2 -18.90 68.65 -21.18
N ARG A 3 -19.88 68.18 -20.40
CA ARG A 3 -19.66 67.13 -19.41
C ARG A 3 -19.50 65.70 -19.94
N PHE A 4 -19.90 65.46 -21.17
CA PHE A 4 -19.82 64.12 -21.79
C PHE A 4 -18.43 63.84 -22.43
N TYR A 5 -17.70 64.85 -22.81
CA TYR A 5 -16.36 64.70 -23.39
C TYR A 5 -15.26 64.41 -22.36
N PHE A 6 -15.45 64.83 -21.12
CA PHE A 6 -14.48 64.59 -20.07
C PHE A 6 -14.53 63.12 -19.54
N SER A 7 -15.69 62.51 -19.58
CA SER A 7 -15.84 61.08 -19.23
C SER A 7 -15.25 60.14 -20.27
N LEU A 8 -15.28 60.55 -21.56
CA LEU A 8 -14.74 59.68 -22.62
C LEU A 8 -13.20 59.75 -22.69
N LEU A 9 -12.58 60.87 -22.28
CA LEU A 9 -11.13 60.98 -22.22
C LEU A 9 -10.55 60.20 -21.02
N PHE A 10 -11.32 60.02 -19.94
CA PHE A 10 -10.85 59.27 -18.75
C PHE A 10 -10.98 57.76 -18.94
N VAL A 11 -11.90 57.29 -19.77
CA VAL A 11 -12.05 55.88 -20.15
C VAL A 11 -11.01 55.44 -21.18
N CYS A 12 -10.54 56.34 -22.04
CA CYS A 12 -9.44 56.02 -22.98
C CYS A 12 -8.06 56.02 -22.30
N SER A 13 -7.87 56.73 -21.20
CA SER A 13 -6.57 56.70 -20.47
C SER A 13 -6.37 55.47 -19.57
N SER A 14 -7.42 54.71 -19.27
CA SER A 14 -7.33 53.44 -18.51
C SER A 14 -7.04 52.21 -19.37
N LEU A 15 -6.92 52.36 -20.68
CA LEU A 15 -6.56 51.31 -21.64
C LEU A 15 -5.11 51.40 -22.14
N ILE A 16 -4.23 52.16 -21.47
CA ILE A 16 -2.80 51.92 -21.62
C ILE A 16 -2.49 50.64 -20.85
N SER A 17 -2.79 49.53 -21.46
CA SER A 17 -2.22 48.23 -21.14
C SER A 17 -0.71 48.46 -21.12
N LEU A 18 -0.10 48.35 -19.94
CA LEU A 18 1.33 48.23 -19.80
C LEU A 18 1.75 47.04 -20.66
N ALA A 19 2.14 47.29 -21.90
CA ALA A 19 2.86 46.32 -22.69
C ALA A 19 4.13 46.02 -21.93
N GLN A 20 4.08 44.97 -21.17
CA GLN A 20 5.23 44.49 -20.42
C GLN A 20 6.25 44.04 -21.47
N ASP A 21 7.35 44.79 -21.62
CA ASP A 21 8.42 44.41 -22.53
C ASP A 21 8.82 42.97 -22.26
N SER A 22 8.66 42.12 -23.23
CA SER A 22 8.93 40.69 -23.15
C SER A 22 9.91 40.26 -24.23
N THR A 23 10.79 39.36 -23.90
CA THR A 23 11.71 38.73 -24.86
C THR A 23 11.30 37.29 -25.13
N LEU A 24 11.63 36.78 -26.30
CA LEU A 24 11.49 35.36 -26.62
C LEU A 24 12.62 34.57 -25.97
N VAL A 25 12.29 33.65 -25.11
CA VAL A 25 13.24 32.72 -24.51
C VAL A 25 13.22 31.40 -25.28
N SER A 26 14.35 31.05 -25.85
CA SER A 26 14.56 29.76 -26.53
C SER A 26 15.54 28.91 -25.71
N VAL A 27 15.06 27.77 -25.27
CA VAL A 27 15.86 26.80 -24.47
C VAL A 27 16.14 25.57 -25.32
N THR A 28 17.40 25.26 -25.54
CA THR A 28 17.82 24.02 -26.18
C THR A 28 18.29 23.02 -25.14
N ILE A 29 17.74 21.83 -25.14
CA ILE A 29 18.08 20.77 -24.18
C ILE A 29 18.98 19.74 -24.87
N VAL A 30 20.15 19.48 -24.30
CA VAL A 30 21.14 18.57 -24.85
C VAL A 30 21.51 17.47 -23.85
N SER A 31 21.90 16.33 -24.37
CA SER A 31 22.44 15.22 -23.57
C SER A 31 23.89 15.50 -23.20
N LYS A 32 24.21 15.52 -21.91
CA LYS A 32 25.57 15.73 -21.39
C LYS A 32 26.58 14.67 -21.90
N THR A 33 26.11 13.47 -22.23
CA THR A 33 26.99 12.36 -22.64
C THR A 33 27.23 12.30 -24.13
N LYS A 34 26.18 12.61 -24.94
CA LYS A 34 26.24 12.47 -26.41
C LYS A 34 26.29 13.80 -27.17
N ASN A 35 26.05 14.90 -26.48
CA ASN A 35 25.90 16.25 -27.05
C ASN A 35 24.82 16.35 -28.15
N GLU A 36 23.84 15.44 -28.11
CA GLU A 36 22.66 15.41 -28.99
C GLU A 36 21.49 16.12 -28.33
N THR A 37 20.59 16.71 -29.12
CA THR A 37 19.38 17.35 -28.62
C THR A 37 18.40 16.33 -28.07
N VAL A 38 17.70 16.66 -26.95
CA VAL A 38 16.75 15.78 -26.28
C VAL A 38 15.33 16.25 -26.54
N GLN A 39 14.57 15.47 -27.27
CA GLN A 39 13.15 15.71 -27.59
C GLN A 39 12.22 15.24 -26.46
N ASN A 40 10.99 15.73 -26.42
CA ASN A 40 9.95 15.34 -25.46
C ASN A 40 10.30 15.54 -23.97
N VAL A 41 11.22 16.45 -23.66
CA VAL A 41 11.52 16.83 -22.28
C VAL A 41 10.39 17.71 -21.77
N ARG A 42 9.73 17.30 -20.71
CA ARG A 42 8.74 18.09 -20.01
C ARG A 42 9.45 19.11 -19.12
N ALA A 43 9.34 20.37 -19.47
CA ALA A 43 9.83 21.48 -18.65
C ALA A 43 8.67 22.13 -17.91
N THR A 44 8.76 22.19 -16.59
CA THR A 44 7.92 23.05 -15.77
C THR A 44 8.66 24.37 -15.59
N ILE A 45 8.04 25.46 -16.02
CA ILE A 45 8.61 26.80 -16.08
C ILE A 45 7.85 27.67 -15.09
N THR A 46 8.55 28.21 -14.09
CA THR A 46 7.95 29.07 -13.07
C THR A 46 8.54 30.47 -13.17
N MET A 47 7.67 31.47 -13.26
CA MET A 47 8.00 32.89 -13.31
C MET A 47 7.18 33.63 -12.23
N GLY A 48 7.82 34.00 -11.12
CA GLY A 48 7.12 34.57 -9.97
C GLY A 48 6.04 33.64 -9.43
N SER A 49 4.78 34.07 -9.48
CA SER A 49 3.62 33.26 -9.03
C SER A 49 3.02 32.37 -10.12
N THR A 50 3.48 32.50 -11.37
CA THR A 50 2.91 31.74 -12.51
C THR A 50 3.78 30.56 -12.85
N SER A 51 3.17 29.38 -13.00
CA SER A 51 3.83 28.16 -13.43
C SER A 51 3.06 27.50 -14.56
N PHE A 52 3.78 27.06 -15.59
CA PHE A 52 3.23 26.32 -16.71
C PHE A 52 4.23 25.27 -17.21
N PHE A 53 3.80 24.38 -18.09
CA PHE A 53 4.68 23.38 -18.66
C PHE A 53 4.71 23.42 -20.17
N ARG A 54 5.84 23.02 -20.75
CA ARG A 54 6.08 22.87 -22.18
C ARG A 54 6.89 21.61 -22.42
N ASN A 55 6.70 20.97 -23.57
CA ASN A 55 7.54 19.85 -23.99
C ASN A 55 8.51 20.36 -25.07
N SER A 56 9.75 19.86 -25.06
CA SER A 56 10.69 20.13 -26.13
C SER A 56 10.24 19.48 -27.45
N ASN A 57 10.46 20.19 -28.54
CA ASN A 57 10.17 19.72 -29.91
C ASN A 57 11.21 18.67 -30.37
N MET A 58 11.15 18.27 -31.63
CA MET A 58 12.09 17.31 -32.25
C MET A 58 13.55 17.79 -32.23
N ASP A 59 13.79 19.11 -32.25
CA ASP A 59 15.11 19.73 -32.17
C ASP A 59 15.57 19.95 -30.72
N GLY A 60 14.82 19.43 -29.73
CA GLY A 60 15.10 19.62 -28.31
C GLY A 60 14.85 21.04 -27.79
N LYS A 61 14.08 21.87 -28.53
CA LYS A 61 13.85 23.28 -28.21
C LYS A 61 12.51 23.51 -27.53
N ILE A 62 12.49 24.49 -26.62
CA ILE A 62 11.30 25.03 -25.96
C ILE A 62 11.34 26.54 -26.11
N GLU A 63 10.26 27.12 -26.61
CA GLU A 63 10.15 28.57 -26.83
C GLU A 63 8.93 29.16 -26.09
N PHE A 64 9.13 30.29 -25.44
CA PHE A 64 8.08 31.02 -24.74
C PHE A 64 8.49 32.49 -24.53
N LYS A 65 7.53 33.34 -24.27
CA LYS A 65 7.78 34.77 -23.97
C LYS A 65 7.93 34.97 -22.45
N ALA A 66 8.94 35.71 -22.03
CA ALA A 66 9.18 36.05 -20.62
C ALA A 66 9.34 37.58 -20.46
N PRO A 67 8.77 38.17 -19.40
CA PRO A 67 8.96 39.58 -19.06
C PRO A 67 10.42 39.91 -18.75
N LEU A 68 10.86 41.10 -19.12
CA LEU A 68 12.21 41.57 -18.81
C LEU A 68 12.41 41.68 -17.28
N GLY A 69 13.61 41.32 -16.80
CA GLY A 69 14.00 41.42 -15.41
C GLY A 69 13.48 40.29 -14.51
N THR A 70 12.77 39.29 -15.07
CA THR A 70 12.17 38.17 -14.31
C THR A 70 13.16 37.03 -14.09
N ASN A 71 13.11 36.40 -12.91
CA ASN A 71 13.77 35.12 -12.66
C ASN A 71 12.86 33.98 -13.14
N ILE A 72 13.47 32.98 -13.77
CA ILE A 72 12.78 31.83 -14.33
C ILE A 72 13.40 30.56 -13.74
N ASP A 73 12.56 29.74 -13.12
CA ASP A 73 12.93 28.42 -12.63
C ASP A 73 12.45 27.35 -13.60
N PHE A 74 13.37 26.52 -14.04
CA PHE A 74 13.11 25.40 -14.92
C PHE A 74 13.27 24.08 -14.16
N LYS A 75 12.27 23.21 -14.21
CA LYS A 75 12.38 21.81 -13.78
C LYS A 75 12.15 20.92 -14.98
N LEU A 76 13.19 20.18 -15.36
CA LEU A 76 13.18 19.30 -16.53
C LEU A 76 12.98 17.86 -16.09
N ALA A 77 12.08 17.13 -16.75
CA ALA A 77 11.80 15.73 -16.53
C ALA A 77 11.70 14.98 -17.86
N HIS A 78 12.31 13.80 -17.93
CA HIS A 78 12.26 12.92 -19.09
C HIS A 78 12.45 11.46 -18.65
N SER A 79 11.82 10.51 -19.36
CA SER A 79 11.82 9.08 -18.99
C SER A 79 13.21 8.44 -18.96
N PHE A 80 14.15 8.94 -19.78
CA PHE A 80 15.50 8.37 -19.90
C PHE A 80 16.61 9.26 -19.35
N TYR A 81 16.28 10.43 -18.80
CA TYR A 81 17.26 11.37 -18.27
C TYR A 81 16.94 11.73 -16.83
N ALA A 82 17.96 11.95 -16.02
CA ALA A 82 17.81 12.42 -14.66
C ALA A 82 17.15 13.80 -14.66
N SER A 83 16.21 14.03 -13.74
CA SER A 83 15.58 15.34 -13.57
C SER A 83 16.64 16.41 -13.29
N ALA A 84 16.54 17.55 -13.93
CA ALA A 84 17.45 18.68 -13.78
C ALA A 84 16.65 19.95 -13.45
N SER A 85 17.26 20.83 -12.66
CA SER A 85 16.68 22.15 -12.34
C SER A 85 17.67 23.23 -12.67
N TYR A 86 17.18 24.30 -13.28
CA TYR A 86 17.98 25.46 -13.69
C TYR A 86 17.24 26.74 -13.28
N GLU A 87 17.98 27.70 -12.75
CA GLU A 87 17.51 29.05 -12.49
C GLU A 87 18.20 30.02 -13.45
N LYS A 88 17.46 30.84 -14.15
CA LYS A 88 17.96 31.84 -15.08
C LYS A 88 17.23 33.15 -14.89
N ARG A 89 17.95 34.26 -15.05
CA ARG A 89 17.39 35.60 -15.00
C ARG A 89 17.33 36.21 -16.41
N VAL A 90 16.21 36.78 -16.77
CA VAL A 90 16.06 37.57 -17.97
C VAL A 90 16.61 38.99 -17.68
N PRO A 91 17.66 39.46 -18.39
CA PRO A 91 18.17 40.82 -18.19
C PRO A 91 17.13 41.87 -18.54
N LYS A 92 17.21 43.04 -17.92
CA LYS A 92 16.32 44.18 -18.30
C LYS A 92 16.56 44.70 -19.74
N ASN A 93 17.78 44.48 -20.24
CA ASN A 93 18.20 44.85 -21.60
C ASN A 93 18.42 43.56 -22.44
N ALA A 94 17.51 42.61 -22.37
CA ALA A 94 17.62 41.35 -23.11
C ALA A 94 17.41 41.64 -24.62
N PRO A 95 18.11 40.91 -25.51
CA PRO A 95 17.83 40.95 -26.96
C PRO A 95 16.44 40.36 -27.23
N ASP A 96 15.93 40.54 -28.42
CA ASP A 96 14.61 40.03 -28.86
C ASP A 96 14.46 38.52 -28.65
N THR A 97 15.59 37.76 -28.72
CA THR A 97 15.63 36.33 -28.43
C THR A 97 16.79 36.00 -27.49
N LEU A 98 16.48 35.35 -26.36
CA LEU A 98 17.45 34.91 -25.37
C LEU A 98 17.58 33.38 -25.42
N ASN A 99 18.78 32.91 -25.75
CA ASN A 99 19.04 31.49 -25.91
C ASN A 99 19.69 30.89 -24.66
N PHE A 100 19.18 29.76 -24.15
CA PHE A 100 19.78 28.96 -23.09
C PHE A 100 20.05 27.54 -23.58
N ILE A 101 21.13 26.95 -23.12
CA ILE A 101 21.41 25.53 -23.34
C ILE A 101 21.39 24.85 -21.97
N PHE A 102 20.58 23.81 -21.83
CA PHE A 102 20.49 23.00 -20.62
C PHE A 102 20.91 21.58 -20.90
N GLU A 103 21.73 21.03 -20.00
CA GLU A 103 22.25 19.68 -20.12
C GLU A 103 21.47 18.72 -19.24
N MET A 104 21.09 17.58 -19.78
CA MET A 104 20.51 16.49 -19.00
C MET A 104 21.45 15.26 -19.03
N SER A 105 21.69 14.68 -17.86
CA SER A 105 22.45 13.44 -17.75
C SER A 105 21.54 12.26 -18.03
N PHE A 106 21.99 11.35 -18.90
CA PHE A 106 21.29 10.10 -19.15
C PHE A 106 21.15 9.35 -17.84
N LEU A 107 19.95 8.85 -17.53
CA LEU A 107 19.78 7.92 -16.42
C LEU A 107 20.71 6.76 -16.73
N LYS A 108 21.75 6.58 -15.91
CA LYS A 108 22.54 5.35 -15.99
C LYS A 108 21.54 4.22 -16.06
N THR A 109 21.51 3.51 -17.17
CA THR A 109 20.78 2.25 -17.28
C THR A 109 21.16 1.48 -16.03
N LYS A 110 20.18 1.26 -15.16
CA LYS A 110 20.35 0.29 -14.08
C LYS A 110 20.86 -0.92 -14.83
N GLU A 111 22.08 -1.37 -14.55
CA GLU A 111 22.59 -2.62 -15.14
C GLU A 111 21.42 -3.59 -15.03
N LEU A 112 21.00 -4.13 -16.17
CA LEU A 112 19.93 -5.12 -16.20
C LEU A 112 20.39 -6.16 -15.18
N ARG A 113 19.69 -6.25 -14.08
CA ARG A 113 20.01 -7.26 -13.07
C ARG A 113 20.00 -8.57 -13.83
N ASP A 114 21.03 -9.38 -13.64
CA ASP A 114 21.07 -10.73 -14.22
C ASP A 114 19.67 -11.34 -14.03
N ILE A 115 19.04 -11.74 -15.14
CA ILE A 115 17.74 -12.38 -15.09
C ILE A 115 18.01 -13.80 -14.58
N TYR A 116 17.95 -13.98 -13.28
CA TYR A 116 17.93 -15.31 -12.69
C TYR A 116 16.57 -15.92 -12.98
N ILE A 117 16.55 -16.96 -13.81
CA ILE A 117 15.35 -17.75 -14.02
C ILE A 117 15.20 -18.67 -12.81
N TYR A 118 14.32 -18.32 -11.90
CA TYR A 118 13.95 -19.19 -10.79
C TYR A 118 12.84 -20.14 -11.26
N PRO A 119 13.11 -21.45 -11.35
CA PRO A 119 12.08 -22.39 -11.70
C PRO A 119 10.99 -22.42 -10.59
N PRO A 120 9.71 -22.54 -10.96
CA PRO A 120 8.62 -22.66 -9.99
C PRO A 120 8.84 -23.81 -9.01
N GLY A 121 8.47 -23.61 -7.73
CA GLY A 121 8.56 -24.64 -6.69
C GLY A 121 9.99 -25.00 -6.24
N VAL A 122 11.01 -24.25 -6.68
CA VAL A 122 12.39 -24.41 -6.21
C VAL A 122 12.69 -23.30 -5.22
N PRO A 123 12.93 -23.63 -3.92
CA PRO A 123 13.25 -22.64 -2.90
C PRO A 123 14.60 -21.96 -3.16
N ASP A 124 14.61 -20.65 -3.00
CA ASP A 124 15.80 -19.81 -3.01
C ASP A 124 15.96 -19.16 -1.62
N THR A 125 17.18 -19.19 -1.09
CA THR A 125 17.44 -18.57 0.21
C THR A 125 17.75 -17.10 0.02
N ILE A 126 16.89 -16.23 0.54
CA ILE A 126 17.02 -14.78 0.41
C ILE A 126 17.95 -14.22 1.48
N PHE A 127 17.76 -14.61 2.75
CA PHE A 127 18.58 -14.13 3.84
C PHE A 127 19.14 -15.28 4.66
N VAL A 128 20.46 -15.32 4.77
CA VAL A 128 21.23 -16.30 5.55
C VAL A 128 22.10 -15.57 6.54
N SER A 129 22.12 -16.04 7.78
CA SER A 129 23.03 -15.55 8.80
C SER A 129 23.51 -16.67 9.71
N LYS A 130 24.82 -16.73 9.97
CA LYS A 130 25.39 -17.63 10.99
C LYS A 130 25.10 -17.17 12.43
N ARG A 131 24.78 -15.89 12.61
CA ARG A 131 24.59 -15.24 13.91
C ARG A 131 23.13 -15.05 14.28
N LEU A 132 22.28 -14.70 13.31
CA LEU A 132 20.92 -14.24 13.56
C LEU A 132 19.87 -15.24 13.06
N HIS A 133 18.80 -15.37 13.82
CA HIS A 133 17.55 -15.98 13.39
C HIS A 133 16.62 -14.89 12.87
N VAL A 134 15.89 -15.14 11.82
CA VAL A 134 14.76 -14.30 11.38
C VAL A 134 13.55 -14.67 12.23
N ALA A 135 12.96 -13.68 12.91
CA ALA A 135 11.72 -13.82 13.66
C ALA A 135 10.51 -13.49 12.78
N ASP A 136 10.66 -12.42 11.97
CA ASP A 136 9.58 -11.86 11.20
C ASP A 136 10.13 -11.07 10.00
N PHE A 137 9.26 -10.78 9.00
CA PHE A 137 9.62 -9.95 7.86
C PHE A 137 8.40 -9.19 7.32
N GLU A 138 8.65 -8.05 6.67
CA GLU A 138 7.67 -7.29 5.88
C GLU A 138 8.23 -6.95 4.51
N LEU A 139 7.38 -7.10 3.49
CA LEU A 139 7.71 -6.78 2.09
C LEU A 139 7.39 -5.30 1.85
N MET A 140 8.42 -4.46 1.77
CA MET A 140 8.27 -3.00 1.64
C MET A 140 7.90 -2.58 0.21
N ASN A 141 7.15 -1.51 0.06
CA ASN A 141 6.70 -0.97 -1.25
C ASN A 141 7.86 -0.56 -2.18
N ASP A 142 9.03 -0.24 -1.63
CA ASP A 142 10.23 0.10 -2.41
C ASP A 142 10.99 -1.12 -2.95
N GLY A 143 10.44 -2.33 -2.79
CA GLY A 143 11.03 -3.59 -3.22
C GLY A 143 12.04 -4.19 -2.24
N ASN A 144 12.32 -3.53 -1.12
CA ASN A 144 13.16 -4.07 -0.05
C ASN A 144 12.33 -4.96 0.89
N ILE A 145 13.04 -5.59 1.82
CA ILE A 145 12.46 -6.43 2.87
C ILE A 145 12.95 -5.91 4.20
N LEU A 146 12.03 -5.63 5.12
CA LEU A 146 12.35 -5.37 6.50
C LEU A 146 12.38 -6.70 7.25
N LEU A 147 13.48 -7.03 7.91
CA LEU A 147 13.66 -8.24 8.70
C LEU A 147 13.73 -7.88 10.17
N LEU A 148 13.02 -8.62 11.00
CA LEU A 148 13.20 -8.66 12.44
C LEU A 148 14.04 -9.89 12.78
N ALA A 149 15.25 -9.67 13.25
CA ALA A 149 16.20 -10.73 13.50
C ALA A 149 16.72 -10.71 14.96
N TYR A 150 17.16 -11.85 15.47
CA TYR A 150 17.64 -11.98 16.83
C TYR A 150 18.77 -13.02 16.96
N PRO A 151 19.74 -12.84 17.88
CA PRO A 151 20.87 -13.77 17.98
C PRO A 151 20.55 -15.06 18.75
N LYS A 152 19.79 -15.00 19.85
CA LYS A 152 19.45 -16.16 20.70
C LYS A 152 17.97 -16.28 21.02
N ARG A 153 17.35 -15.20 21.45
CA ARG A 153 15.92 -15.10 21.79
C ARG A 153 15.44 -13.70 21.49
N LEU A 154 14.28 -13.56 20.88
CA LEU A 154 13.69 -12.27 20.53
C LEU A 154 13.54 -11.34 21.75
N LYS A 155 13.09 -11.90 22.89
CA LYS A 155 12.93 -11.18 24.18
C LYS A 155 14.24 -10.66 24.79
N LYS A 156 15.42 -11.04 24.26
CA LYS A 156 16.73 -10.61 24.79
C LYS A 156 17.44 -9.58 23.90
N GLY A 157 16.79 -9.13 22.86
CA GLY A 157 17.30 -8.16 21.91
C GLY A 157 17.04 -8.59 20.47
N SER A 158 16.74 -7.63 19.64
CA SER A 158 16.45 -7.79 18.23
C SER A 158 17.23 -6.77 17.41
N GLU A 159 17.47 -7.10 16.17
CA GLU A 159 18.03 -6.22 15.14
C GLU A 159 17.01 -6.13 14.02
N LEU A 160 16.82 -4.92 13.52
CA LEU A 160 16.02 -4.64 12.33
C LEU A 160 16.96 -4.42 11.16
N ILE A 161 16.70 -5.11 10.06
CA ILE A 161 17.58 -5.11 8.88
C ILE A 161 16.73 -4.78 7.66
N ILE A 162 17.04 -3.67 6.99
CA ILE A 162 16.51 -3.41 5.65
C ILE A 162 17.42 -4.11 4.64
N TYR A 163 16.82 -5.02 3.86
CA TYR A 163 17.51 -5.93 2.96
C TYR A 163 16.99 -5.78 1.52
N ASP A 164 17.88 -5.67 0.53
CA ASP A 164 17.50 -5.48 -0.89
C ASP A 164 17.34 -6.79 -1.68
N GLY A 165 17.34 -7.92 -0.98
CA GLY A 165 17.33 -9.26 -1.60
C GLY A 165 18.72 -9.82 -1.88
N ARG A 166 19.80 -9.03 -1.69
CA ARG A 166 21.20 -9.46 -1.88
C ARG A 166 22.10 -9.10 -0.70
N LYS A 167 21.92 -7.92 -0.13
CA LYS A 167 22.73 -7.41 0.99
C LYS A 167 21.89 -6.61 1.99
N ALA A 168 22.37 -6.56 3.21
CA ALA A 168 21.85 -5.64 4.20
C ALA A 168 22.23 -4.20 3.81
N LEU A 169 21.22 -3.36 3.70
CA LEU A 169 21.39 -1.94 3.41
C LEU A 169 21.60 -1.15 4.69
N ILE A 170 20.77 -1.40 5.70
CA ILE A 170 20.75 -0.68 6.96
C ILE A 170 20.42 -1.66 8.08
N ASN A 171 21.19 -1.61 9.17
CA ASN A 171 20.90 -2.30 10.43
C ASN A 171 20.60 -1.26 11.50
N PHE A 172 19.52 -1.44 12.24
CA PHE A 172 19.10 -0.53 13.29
C PHE A 172 18.32 -1.24 14.39
N GLN A 173 17.99 -0.53 15.46
CA GLN A 173 17.18 -1.03 16.57
C GLN A 173 16.13 -0.01 16.93
N VAL A 174 15.01 -0.47 17.48
CA VAL A 174 14.02 0.40 18.11
C VAL A 174 14.27 0.46 19.62
N PRO A 175 13.83 1.52 20.31
CA PRO A 175 14.09 1.72 21.74
C PRO A 175 13.47 0.63 22.66
N LYS A 176 12.44 -0.07 22.20
CA LYS A 176 11.74 -1.12 22.94
C LYS A 176 12.00 -2.49 22.32
N LEU A 177 11.63 -3.56 23.03
CA LEU A 177 11.73 -4.91 22.51
C LEU A 177 10.68 -5.16 21.42
N ALA A 178 11.16 -5.41 20.22
CA ALA A 178 10.31 -5.75 19.09
C ALA A 178 9.70 -7.15 19.26
N GLN A 179 8.40 -7.27 18.96
CA GLN A 179 7.64 -8.51 19.05
C GLN A 179 7.35 -9.07 17.65
N GLU A 180 6.84 -8.22 16.75
CA GLU A 180 6.42 -8.58 15.40
C GLU A 180 6.52 -7.37 14.46
N LEU A 181 6.42 -7.65 13.17
CA LEU A 181 6.30 -6.66 12.10
C LEU A 181 4.89 -6.71 11.52
N ILE A 182 4.35 -5.53 11.27
CA ILE A 182 3.08 -5.32 10.56
C ILE A 182 3.26 -4.19 9.56
N HIS A 183 2.31 -4.02 8.67
CA HIS A 183 2.23 -2.83 7.81
C HIS A 183 0.91 -2.10 8.04
N ASP A 184 0.89 -0.81 7.75
CA ASP A 184 -0.34 -0.03 7.69
C ASP A 184 -1.05 -0.22 6.34
N PHE A 185 -2.22 0.39 6.19
CA PHE A 185 -3.01 0.39 4.95
C PHE A 185 -2.29 1.00 3.73
N ARG A 186 -1.15 1.64 3.90
CA ARG A 186 -0.28 2.17 2.83
C ARG A 186 0.92 1.28 2.54
N GLY A 187 0.99 0.13 3.19
CA GLY A 187 2.15 -0.77 3.09
C GLY A 187 3.41 -0.25 3.78
N ASN A 188 3.30 0.75 4.69
CA ASN A 188 4.45 1.20 5.46
C ASN A 188 4.71 0.23 6.61
N PRO A 189 5.94 -0.24 6.80
CA PRO A 189 6.25 -1.20 7.84
C PRO A 189 6.27 -0.54 9.24
N HIS A 190 5.75 -1.29 10.20
CA HIS A 190 5.70 -0.92 11.60
C HIS A 190 6.26 -2.04 12.46
N VAL A 191 6.93 -1.66 13.54
CA VAL A 191 7.47 -2.59 14.55
C VAL A 191 6.59 -2.53 15.79
N VAL A 192 5.93 -3.62 16.11
CA VAL A 192 5.09 -3.74 17.31
C VAL A 192 5.96 -4.13 18.49
N CYS A 193 5.82 -3.39 19.58
CA CYS A 193 6.41 -3.67 20.88
C CYS A 193 5.30 -3.87 21.91
N GLU A 194 5.64 -4.01 23.19
CA GLU A 194 4.67 -4.27 24.25
C GLU A 194 3.63 -3.12 24.37
N ASP A 195 4.11 -1.88 24.46
CA ASP A 195 3.31 -0.67 24.72
C ASP A 195 3.35 0.37 23.57
N MET A 196 4.23 0.16 22.60
CA MET A 196 4.48 1.11 21.49
C MET A 196 4.51 0.40 20.14
N VAL A 197 4.17 1.14 19.12
CA VAL A 197 4.38 0.78 17.70
C VAL A 197 5.31 1.82 17.08
N TYR A 198 6.30 1.37 16.34
CA TYR A 198 7.26 2.23 15.67
C TYR A 198 7.05 2.18 14.16
N ALA A 199 6.62 3.28 13.56
CA ALA A 199 6.57 3.43 12.11
C ALA A 199 7.99 3.60 11.56
N ILE A 200 8.33 2.84 10.54
CA ILE A 200 9.65 2.83 9.92
C ILE A 200 9.57 3.54 8.56
N GLN A 201 10.32 4.63 8.44
CA GLN A 201 10.41 5.38 7.18
C GLN A 201 11.85 5.39 6.70
N ARG A 202 12.08 4.99 5.46
CA ARG A 202 13.40 5.04 4.86
C ARG A 202 13.56 6.28 3.99
N SER A 203 14.67 6.98 4.17
CA SER A 203 15.11 8.10 3.30
C SER A 203 16.55 7.88 2.89
N GLY A 204 16.77 7.34 1.69
CA GLY A 204 18.11 7.02 1.20
C GLY A 204 18.82 5.96 2.06
N GLN A 205 19.87 6.36 2.77
CA GLN A 205 20.63 5.50 3.69
C GLN A 205 20.26 5.71 5.17
N SER A 206 19.30 6.56 5.47
CA SER A 206 18.83 6.82 6.83
C SER A 206 17.45 6.19 7.07
N VAL A 207 17.17 5.88 8.34
CA VAL A 207 15.88 5.37 8.80
C VAL A 207 15.33 6.35 9.82
N GLY A 208 14.15 6.89 9.52
CA GLY A 208 13.32 7.62 10.47
C GLY A 208 12.45 6.64 11.26
N ILE A 209 12.33 6.86 12.57
CA ILE A 209 11.51 6.06 13.46
C ILE A 209 10.54 7.01 14.16
N ALA A 210 9.24 6.83 13.91
CA ALA A 210 8.19 7.56 14.60
C ALA A 210 7.47 6.63 15.59
N GLN A 211 7.33 7.06 16.84
CA GLN A 211 6.67 6.26 17.88
C GLN A 211 5.19 6.60 17.99
N ILE A 212 4.37 5.58 18.15
CA ILE A 212 2.91 5.68 18.30
C ILE A 212 2.52 4.79 19.49
N PRO A 213 1.72 5.26 20.46
CA PRO A 213 1.20 4.37 21.50
C PRO A 213 0.43 3.19 20.88
N LYS A 214 0.69 1.97 21.38
CA LYS A 214 0.10 0.76 20.80
C LYS A 214 -1.42 0.78 20.82
N ASN A 215 -2.03 1.22 21.90
CA ASN A 215 -3.47 1.36 22.00
C ASN A 215 -4.04 2.33 20.95
N TYR A 216 -3.37 3.47 20.72
CA TYR A 216 -3.77 4.42 19.69
C TYR A 216 -3.68 3.81 18.29
N TYR A 217 -2.56 3.13 17.99
CA TYR A 217 -2.39 2.46 16.70
C TYR A 217 -3.47 1.41 16.45
N MET A 218 -3.73 0.54 17.43
CA MET A 218 -4.72 -0.52 17.30
C MET A 218 -6.16 0.01 17.20
N THR A 219 -6.45 1.17 17.80
CA THR A 219 -7.80 1.76 17.76
C THR A 219 -8.06 2.56 16.50
N TYR A 220 -7.05 3.28 15.97
CA TYR A 220 -7.30 4.28 14.91
C TYR A 220 -6.57 3.99 13.59
N VAL A 221 -5.47 3.23 13.60
CA VAL A 221 -4.68 2.95 12.39
C VAL A 221 -4.91 1.54 11.88
N ALA A 222 -4.81 0.55 12.74
CA ALA A 222 -4.98 -0.85 12.36
C ALA A 222 -6.36 -1.18 11.74
N PRO A 223 -7.48 -0.56 12.16
CA PRO A 223 -8.77 -0.81 11.53
C PRO A 223 -8.93 -0.23 10.12
N VAL A 224 -8.02 0.62 9.67
CA VAL A 224 -8.06 1.17 8.30
C VAL A 224 -7.61 0.10 7.32
N VAL A 225 -8.48 -0.22 6.37
CA VAL A 225 -8.21 -1.22 5.32
C VAL A 225 -7.38 -0.62 4.19
N ASP A 226 -7.83 0.54 3.67
CA ASP A 226 -7.16 1.26 2.59
C ASP A 226 -7.70 2.68 2.42
N THR A 227 -7.04 3.46 1.55
CA THR A 227 -7.50 4.80 1.17
C THR A 227 -7.45 4.96 -0.35
N ASN A 228 -8.45 5.63 -0.90
CA ASN A 228 -8.52 5.98 -2.32
C ASN A 228 -8.88 7.45 -2.47
N ALA A 229 -7.92 8.26 -2.98
CA ALA A 229 -8.06 9.71 -3.16
C ALA A 229 -8.57 10.41 -1.88
N THR A 230 -9.88 10.67 -1.80
CA THR A 230 -10.53 11.35 -0.67
C THR A 230 -11.20 10.39 0.31
N LYS A 231 -11.25 9.10 -0.03
CA LYS A 231 -11.99 8.10 0.75
C LYS A 231 -11.07 7.24 1.59
N MET A 232 -11.55 6.90 2.79
CA MET A 232 -10.89 5.98 3.71
C MET A 232 -11.87 4.86 4.07
N TYR A 233 -11.43 3.62 3.93
CA TYR A 233 -12.19 2.43 4.28
C TYR A 233 -11.66 1.85 5.57
N PHE A 234 -12.53 1.60 6.52
CA PHE A 234 -12.14 1.12 7.86
C PHE A 234 -13.23 0.26 8.49
N SER A 235 -12.88 -0.45 9.55
CA SER A 235 -13.81 -1.25 10.33
C SER A 235 -13.85 -0.80 11.79
N ASN A 236 -14.94 -1.14 12.49
CA ASN A 236 -15.02 -1.09 13.95
C ASN A 236 -14.74 -2.46 14.58
N PHE A 237 -13.94 -3.29 13.90
CA PHE A 237 -13.62 -4.63 14.33
C PHE A 237 -13.14 -4.66 15.78
N ASN A 238 -13.74 -5.55 16.55
CA ASN A 238 -13.35 -5.83 17.92
C ASN A 238 -13.23 -7.36 18.08
N PRO A 239 -12.05 -7.89 18.43
CA PRO A 239 -11.86 -9.33 18.58
C PRO A 239 -12.74 -9.95 19.66
N ASP A 240 -13.28 -9.15 20.58
CA ASP A 240 -14.07 -9.59 21.72
C ASP A 240 -15.59 -9.58 21.43
N TYR A 241 -16.01 -9.30 20.17
CA TYR A 241 -17.42 -9.25 19.81
C TYR A 241 -17.70 -9.96 18.48
N PRO A 242 -18.77 -10.77 18.38
CA PRO A 242 -19.02 -11.61 17.21
C PRO A 242 -19.68 -10.90 16.03
N ALA A 243 -19.57 -9.59 15.96
CA ALA A 243 -20.04 -8.78 14.84
C ALA A 243 -19.23 -7.49 14.73
N PHE A 244 -19.12 -6.95 13.52
CA PHE A 244 -18.51 -5.65 13.26
C PHE A 244 -18.99 -5.09 11.93
N ASP A 245 -18.73 -3.81 11.71
CA ASP A 245 -19.12 -3.08 10.51
C ASP A 245 -17.92 -2.58 9.74
N TYR A 246 -18.04 -2.56 8.41
CA TYR A 246 -17.17 -1.80 7.53
C TYR A 246 -17.81 -0.46 7.15
N PHE A 247 -16.97 0.57 7.06
CA PHE A 247 -17.36 1.95 6.75
C PHE A 247 -16.49 2.55 5.66
N VAL A 248 -17.08 3.49 4.91
CA VAL A 248 -16.32 4.43 4.08
C VAL A 248 -16.52 5.85 4.64
N PHE A 249 -15.42 6.57 4.80
CA PHE A 249 -15.39 7.99 5.11
C PHE A 249 -14.95 8.77 3.87
N ASP A 250 -15.71 9.80 3.50
CA ASP A 250 -15.32 10.72 2.42
C ASP A 250 -14.82 12.03 3.05
N GLY A 251 -13.53 12.33 2.80
CA GLY A 251 -12.89 13.53 3.31
C GLY A 251 -13.35 14.84 2.64
N LEU A 252 -14.08 14.78 1.51
CA LEU A 252 -14.57 15.98 0.82
C LEU A 252 -15.74 16.63 1.56
N ASP A 253 -16.69 15.82 1.98
CA ASP A 253 -17.91 16.27 2.66
C ASP A 253 -17.97 15.89 4.14
N SER A 254 -16.94 15.23 4.64
CA SER A 254 -16.81 14.75 6.02
C SER A 254 -17.95 13.81 6.44
N THR A 255 -18.52 13.09 5.48
CA THR A 255 -19.54 12.07 5.72
C THR A 255 -18.95 10.68 5.83
N TYR A 256 -19.60 9.80 6.55
CA TYR A 256 -19.29 8.38 6.53
C TYR A 256 -20.55 7.54 6.33
N LYS A 257 -20.40 6.42 5.66
CA LYS A 257 -21.44 5.48 5.32
C LYS A 257 -21.04 4.08 5.76
N LYS A 258 -21.98 3.33 6.35
CA LYS A 258 -21.80 1.89 6.58
C LYS A 258 -21.83 1.14 5.25
N ILE A 259 -20.80 0.35 4.98
CA ILE A 259 -20.70 -0.48 3.79
C ILE A 259 -21.46 -1.80 4.01
N MET A 260 -21.06 -2.55 5.04
CA MET A 260 -21.59 -3.87 5.32
C MET A 260 -21.42 -4.23 6.81
N GLU A 261 -22.37 -4.97 7.32
CA GLU A 261 -22.29 -5.64 8.61
C GLU A 261 -21.87 -7.10 8.42
N VAL A 262 -20.87 -7.51 9.18
CA VAL A 262 -20.43 -8.90 9.29
C VAL A 262 -20.81 -9.41 10.66
N GLN A 263 -21.50 -10.53 10.74
CA GLN A 263 -21.91 -11.14 11.98
C GLN A 263 -21.79 -12.67 11.90
N ASP A 264 -21.19 -13.28 12.91
CA ASP A 264 -21.30 -14.71 13.15
C ASP A 264 -22.57 -14.98 13.98
N ASP A 265 -23.64 -15.40 13.30
CA ASP A 265 -24.96 -15.59 13.94
C ASP A 265 -24.90 -16.66 15.05
N LEU A 266 -24.12 -17.73 14.86
CA LEU A 266 -23.97 -18.78 15.87
C LEU A 266 -23.25 -18.23 17.11
N MET A 267 -22.13 -17.52 16.92
CA MET A 267 -21.40 -16.91 18.03
C MET A 267 -22.23 -15.82 18.72
N MET A 268 -23.02 -15.08 17.98
CA MET A 268 -23.94 -14.06 18.52
C MET A 268 -25.04 -14.69 19.39
N GLU A 269 -25.61 -15.82 18.96
CA GLU A 269 -26.60 -16.55 19.74
C GLU A 269 -26.00 -17.09 21.07
N LEU A 270 -24.82 -17.71 20.99
CA LEU A 270 -24.09 -18.16 22.18
C LEU A 270 -23.79 -17.01 23.14
N TYR A 271 -23.27 -15.90 22.58
CA TYR A 271 -23.00 -14.69 23.34
C TYR A 271 -24.24 -14.16 24.09
N ARG A 272 -25.36 -14.02 23.40
CA ARG A 272 -26.62 -13.57 23.99
C ARG A 272 -27.19 -14.54 25.03
N SER A 273 -26.91 -15.84 24.87
CA SER A 273 -27.28 -16.83 25.88
C SER A 273 -26.48 -16.68 27.17
N GLU A 274 -25.19 -16.42 27.07
CA GLU A 274 -24.31 -16.17 28.21
C GLU A 274 -24.59 -14.81 28.86
N TYR A 275 -24.87 -13.77 28.07
CA TYR A 275 -25.22 -12.43 28.55
C TYR A 275 -26.41 -12.42 29.53
N LYS A 276 -27.33 -13.38 29.40
CA LYS A 276 -28.47 -13.51 30.34
C LYS A 276 -28.02 -13.72 31.78
N TRP A 277 -26.91 -14.42 31.97
CA TRP A 277 -26.39 -14.80 33.28
C TRP A 277 -25.44 -13.78 33.89
N VAL A 278 -25.05 -12.76 33.15
CA VAL A 278 -24.20 -11.67 33.65
C VAL A 278 -24.95 -10.91 34.73
N ASP A 279 -24.24 -10.58 35.80
CA ASP A 279 -24.84 -9.87 36.94
C ASP A 279 -25.32 -8.45 36.59
N VAL A 280 -26.28 -7.96 37.37
CA VAL A 280 -26.93 -6.66 37.11
C VAL A 280 -25.95 -5.48 37.24
N ARG A 281 -24.96 -5.56 38.11
CA ARG A 281 -23.94 -4.49 38.27
C ARG A 281 -23.13 -4.32 37.00
N THR A 282 -22.67 -5.42 36.44
CA THR A 282 -21.89 -5.42 35.19
C THR A 282 -22.75 -4.89 34.04
N LYS A 283 -24.02 -5.28 33.95
CA LYS A 283 -24.93 -4.72 32.92
C LYS A 283 -25.14 -3.22 33.09
N LEU A 284 -25.33 -2.73 34.31
CA LEU A 284 -25.51 -1.31 34.59
C LEU A 284 -24.21 -0.51 34.31
N TRP A 285 -23.03 -1.07 34.66
CA TRP A 285 -21.77 -0.48 34.33
C TRP A 285 -21.58 -0.35 32.81
N ALA A 286 -21.84 -1.41 32.07
CA ALA A 286 -21.75 -1.42 30.62
C ALA A 286 -22.73 -0.42 29.97
N LYS A 287 -23.97 -0.32 30.50
CA LYS A 287 -24.95 0.64 30.02
C LYS A 287 -24.55 2.10 30.28
N ASN A 288 -23.90 2.37 31.41
CA ASN A 288 -23.32 3.70 31.65
C ASN A 288 -22.19 4.03 30.66
N LEU A 289 -21.35 3.05 30.29
CA LEU A 289 -20.34 3.25 29.26
C LEU A 289 -20.97 3.50 27.89
N GLU A 290 -22.00 2.76 27.52
CA GLU A 290 -22.76 2.98 26.27
C GLU A 290 -23.29 4.43 26.19
N ILE A 291 -23.84 4.96 27.26
CA ILE A 291 -24.33 6.36 27.31
C ILE A 291 -23.17 7.35 27.10
N GLN A 292 -21.98 7.05 27.61
CA GLN A 292 -20.80 7.93 27.51
C GLN A 292 -20.09 7.85 26.17
N THR A 293 -20.05 6.69 25.56
CA THR A 293 -19.20 6.40 24.39
C THR A 293 -19.98 6.17 23.09
N GLY A 294 -21.28 5.87 23.19
CA GLY A 294 -22.10 5.46 22.06
C GLY A 294 -21.84 4.03 21.58
N VAL A 295 -20.96 3.27 22.25
CA VAL A 295 -20.66 1.86 21.94
C VAL A 295 -21.60 0.97 22.72
N ASP A 296 -22.21 -0.04 22.08
CA ASP A 296 -23.19 -0.93 22.67
C ASP A 296 -22.68 -1.60 23.96
N ALA A 297 -23.53 -1.62 24.99
CA ALA A 297 -23.24 -2.23 26.30
C ALA A 297 -22.84 -3.70 26.18
N GLU A 298 -23.39 -4.43 25.22
CA GLU A 298 -23.06 -5.83 24.99
C GLU A 298 -21.58 -6.02 24.69
N ILE A 299 -20.94 -5.12 23.96
CA ILE A 299 -19.50 -5.18 23.62
C ILE A 299 -18.63 -5.11 24.87
N TYR A 300 -18.95 -4.22 25.79
CA TYR A 300 -18.21 -4.09 27.07
C TYR A 300 -18.33 -5.32 27.97
N VAL A 301 -19.46 -6.00 27.91
CA VAL A 301 -19.67 -7.23 28.69
C VAL A 301 -18.97 -8.40 28.00
N GLY A 302 -19.01 -8.49 26.68
CA GLY A 302 -18.42 -9.56 25.91
C GLY A 302 -16.92 -9.71 26.15
N ALA A 303 -16.20 -8.59 26.15
CA ALA A 303 -14.76 -8.54 26.39
C ALA A 303 -14.32 -9.19 27.73
N ASN A 304 -15.20 -9.25 28.73
CA ASN A 304 -14.85 -9.76 30.06
C ASN A 304 -15.37 -11.18 30.34
N TYR A 305 -16.40 -11.63 29.65
CA TYR A 305 -17.09 -12.88 29.98
C TYR A 305 -17.05 -13.89 28.84
N PHE A 306 -17.50 -13.50 27.64
CA PHE A 306 -17.70 -14.44 26.56
C PHE A 306 -16.39 -14.92 25.94
N THR A 307 -15.39 -14.03 25.80
CA THR A 307 -14.09 -14.37 25.22
C THR A 307 -13.30 -15.38 26.04
N GLN A 308 -13.64 -15.58 27.29
CA GLN A 308 -13.07 -16.63 28.16
C GLN A 308 -13.68 -18.01 27.88
N SER A 309 -14.77 -18.08 27.11
CA SER A 309 -15.36 -19.35 26.70
C SER A 309 -14.48 -20.08 25.68
N ILE A 310 -14.27 -21.39 25.87
CA ILE A 310 -13.56 -22.23 24.91
C ILE A 310 -14.28 -22.36 23.55
N TYR A 311 -15.52 -21.97 23.48
CA TYR A 311 -16.34 -21.99 22.25
C TYR A 311 -16.24 -20.71 21.46
N TYR A 312 -15.72 -19.63 22.06
CA TYR A 312 -15.59 -18.36 21.34
C TYR A 312 -14.59 -18.46 20.19
N LYS A 313 -14.99 -17.90 19.06
CA LYS A 313 -14.13 -17.77 17.89
C LYS A 313 -14.25 -16.34 17.38
N GLU A 314 -13.11 -15.71 17.27
CA GLU A 314 -12.99 -14.39 16.65
C GLU A 314 -13.54 -14.38 15.22
N VAL A 315 -14.28 -13.33 14.88
CA VAL A 315 -14.84 -13.15 13.54
C VAL A 315 -13.71 -12.88 12.55
N TYR A 316 -13.78 -13.54 11.40
CA TYR A 316 -12.81 -13.36 10.32
C TYR A 316 -13.55 -13.13 9.01
N ALA A 317 -13.50 -11.91 8.52
CA ALA A 317 -14.08 -11.52 7.24
C ALA A 317 -13.24 -10.37 6.66
N PRO A 318 -12.09 -10.68 6.04
CA PRO A 318 -11.16 -9.67 5.57
C PRO A 318 -11.71 -8.93 4.34
N MET A 319 -11.40 -7.63 4.27
CA MET A 319 -11.66 -6.78 3.12
C MET A 319 -10.35 -6.42 2.45
N PHE A 320 -10.31 -6.50 1.13
CA PHE A 320 -9.15 -6.12 0.31
C PHE A 320 -9.54 -5.05 -0.70
N HIS A 321 -8.65 -4.12 -0.93
CA HIS A 321 -8.76 -3.18 -2.03
C HIS A 321 -8.04 -3.72 -3.27
N ARG A 322 -8.71 -3.65 -4.42
CA ARG A 322 -8.17 -4.08 -5.70
C ARG A 322 -8.60 -3.11 -6.79
N ASN A 323 -7.66 -2.33 -7.33
CA ASN A 323 -7.93 -1.26 -8.28
C ASN A 323 -8.97 -0.27 -7.74
N ASP A 324 -10.16 -0.18 -8.36
CA ASP A 324 -11.26 0.70 -7.94
C ASP A 324 -12.39 -0.03 -7.19
N SER A 325 -12.13 -1.25 -6.73
CA SER A 325 -13.15 -2.09 -6.08
C SER A 325 -12.67 -2.59 -4.72
N LEU A 326 -13.62 -2.78 -3.80
CA LEU A 326 -13.39 -3.44 -2.53
C LEU A 326 -13.95 -4.86 -2.59
N LEU A 327 -13.23 -5.81 -2.04
CA LEU A 327 -13.58 -7.23 -2.00
C LEU A 327 -13.71 -7.66 -0.54
N LEU A 328 -14.91 -8.01 -0.09
CA LEU A 328 -15.18 -8.51 1.27
C LEU A 328 -15.50 -9.99 1.22
N PHE A 329 -14.70 -10.79 1.93
CA PHE A 329 -14.92 -12.21 2.12
C PHE A 329 -15.74 -12.45 3.40
N ASP A 330 -17.06 -12.56 3.26
CA ASP A 330 -17.97 -12.86 4.36
C ASP A 330 -18.21 -14.37 4.46
N TYR A 331 -17.43 -15.02 5.31
CA TYR A 331 -17.51 -16.46 5.56
C TYR A 331 -18.74 -16.92 6.34
N TYR A 332 -19.49 -15.97 6.90
CA TYR A 332 -20.71 -16.26 7.68
C TYR A 332 -21.96 -16.24 6.82
N LYS A 333 -21.87 -15.60 5.65
CA LYS A 333 -22.90 -15.59 4.61
C LYS A 333 -22.50 -16.37 3.37
N ASP A 334 -21.32 -17.04 3.40
CA ASP A 334 -20.76 -17.79 2.28
C ASP A 334 -20.62 -16.95 1.00
N LYS A 335 -20.28 -15.66 1.13
CA LYS A 335 -20.24 -14.74 -0.01
C LYS A 335 -18.96 -13.91 -0.06
N LEU A 336 -18.51 -13.70 -1.28
CA LEU A 336 -17.57 -12.65 -1.64
C LEU A 336 -18.38 -11.51 -2.25
N TYR A 337 -18.38 -10.37 -1.58
CA TYR A 337 -19.00 -9.14 -2.07
C TYR A 337 -17.98 -8.27 -2.76
N THR A 338 -18.39 -7.70 -3.89
CA THR A 338 -17.63 -6.67 -4.60
C THR A 338 -18.35 -5.34 -4.46
N PHE A 339 -17.64 -4.32 -3.99
CA PHE A 339 -18.18 -2.97 -3.83
C PHE A 339 -17.45 -2.01 -4.77
N ASN A 340 -18.16 -0.94 -5.16
CA ASN A 340 -17.55 0.22 -5.78
C ASN A 340 -16.81 1.07 -4.72
N LYS A 341 -16.13 2.12 -5.18
CA LYS A 341 -15.43 3.06 -4.28
C LYS A 341 -16.38 3.87 -3.39
N GLU A 342 -17.67 3.91 -3.68
CA GLU A 342 -18.71 4.53 -2.86
C GLU A 342 -19.21 3.59 -1.75
N GLY A 343 -18.76 2.32 -1.72
CA GLY A 343 -19.20 1.31 -0.77
C GLY A 343 -20.58 0.74 -1.09
N ASP A 344 -21.03 0.81 -2.35
CA ASP A 344 -22.24 0.14 -2.79
C ASP A 344 -21.87 -1.23 -3.39
N VAL A 345 -22.71 -2.23 -3.09
CA VAL A 345 -22.52 -3.59 -3.65
C VAL A 345 -22.75 -3.55 -5.15
N ILE A 346 -21.73 -3.97 -5.92
CA ILE A 346 -21.81 -4.12 -7.37
C ILE A 346 -22.19 -5.56 -7.73
N ASP A 347 -21.56 -6.53 -7.03
CA ASP A 347 -21.68 -7.95 -7.32
C ASP A 347 -21.49 -8.79 -6.07
N SER A 348 -21.96 -10.04 -6.10
CA SER A 348 -21.70 -11.01 -5.04
C SER A 348 -21.66 -12.42 -5.61
N VAL A 349 -20.64 -13.19 -5.23
CA VAL A 349 -20.49 -14.59 -5.62
C VAL A 349 -20.38 -15.49 -4.39
N GLU A 350 -20.76 -16.74 -4.51
CA GLU A 350 -20.67 -17.71 -3.43
C GLU A 350 -19.25 -18.24 -3.25
N ILE A 351 -18.83 -18.44 -1.99
CA ILE A 351 -17.51 -18.98 -1.64
C ILE A 351 -17.67 -20.18 -0.70
N TYR A 352 -16.98 -21.28 -1.02
CA TYR A 352 -17.07 -22.53 -0.24
C TYR A 352 -15.71 -23.11 0.16
N HIS A 353 -14.61 -22.44 -0.18
CA HIS A 353 -13.25 -22.92 0.06
C HIS A 353 -12.89 -23.06 1.55
N HIS A 354 -13.65 -22.44 2.44
CA HIS A 354 -13.48 -22.48 3.90
C HIS A 354 -14.22 -23.68 4.56
N TYR A 355 -15.02 -24.40 3.80
CA TYR A 355 -15.78 -25.53 4.33
C TYR A 355 -14.90 -26.70 4.71
N ASN A 356 -15.34 -27.44 5.75
CA ASN A 356 -14.64 -28.63 6.24
C ASN A 356 -13.14 -28.41 6.51
N PRO A 357 -12.73 -27.43 7.34
CA PRO A 357 -11.33 -27.08 7.53
C PRO A 357 -10.48 -28.25 8.02
N LYS A 358 -11.06 -29.21 8.74
CA LYS A 358 -10.36 -30.44 9.18
C LYS A 358 -9.93 -31.32 7.99
N SER A 359 -10.67 -31.37 6.90
CA SER A 359 -10.33 -32.15 5.71
C SER A 359 -9.59 -31.32 4.66
N THR A 360 -9.99 -30.09 4.45
CA THR A 360 -9.36 -29.19 3.45
C THR A 360 -8.03 -28.61 3.96
N GLY A 361 -7.89 -28.50 5.28
CA GLY A 361 -6.74 -27.86 5.91
C GLY A 361 -6.80 -26.32 5.86
N TRP A 362 -7.96 -25.72 5.59
CA TRP A 362 -8.06 -24.26 5.52
C TRP A 362 -7.63 -23.59 6.83
N ASP A 363 -6.68 -22.67 6.72
CA ASP A 363 -5.95 -22.08 7.86
C ASP A 363 -6.56 -20.72 8.32
N LYS A 364 -7.77 -20.41 7.86
CA LYS A 364 -8.47 -19.14 8.17
C LYS A 364 -7.59 -17.91 7.85
N GLN A 365 -6.87 -17.97 6.73
CA GLN A 365 -5.97 -16.92 6.29
C GLN A 365 -6.09 -16.67 4.78
N LEU A 366 -6.23 -15.39 4.40
CA LEU A 366 -6.07 -14.92 3.04
C LEU A 366 -4.83 -14.03 2.95
N ILE A 367 -4.15 -14.08 1.81
CA ILE A 367 -2.99 -13.23 1.51
C ILE A 367 -3.22 -12.60 0.15
N GLN A 368 -3.11 -11.28 0.07
CA GLN A 368 -3.11 -10.55 -1.20
C GLN A 368 -1.68 -10.32 -1.67
N ASP A 369 -1.42 -10.59 -2.93
CA ASP A 369 -0.26 -10.04 -3.64
C ASP A 369 -0.63 -8.64 -4.11
N GLU A 370 -0.19 -7.63 -3.41
CA GLU A 370 -0.51 -6.22 -3.71
C GLU A 370 -0.05 -5.80 -5.11
N SER A 371 1.03 -6.41 -5.63
CA SER A 371 1.58 -6.07 -6.95
C SER A 371 0.70 -6.55 -8.09
N THR A 372 0.04 -7.70 -7.92
CA THR A 372 -0.82 -8.32 -8.94
C THR A 372 -2.30 -8.22 -8.63
N GLY A 373 -2.66 -7.87 -7.38
CA GLY A 373 -4.02 -7.86 -6.87
C GLY A 373 -4.66 -9.25 -6.73
N LYS A 374 -3.87 -10.34 -6.86
CA LYS A 374 -4.33 -11.71 -6.69
C LYS A 374 -4.49 -12.04 -5.20
N ILE A 375 -5.53 -12.80 -4.86
CA ILE A 375 -5.81 -13.22 -3.48
C ILE A 375 -5.69 -14.74 -3.39
N TYR A 376 -5.02 -15.19 -2.34
CA TYR A 376 -4.72 -16.60 -2.10
C TYR A 376 -5.25 -17.05 -0.75
N ALA A 377 -5.95 -18.19 -0.73
CA ALA A 377 -6.30 -18.89 0.49
C ALA A 377 -5.15 -19.78 0.94
N VAL A 378 -4.85 -19.77 2.23
CA VAL A 378 -3.81 -20.61 2.83
C VAL A 378 -4.42 -21.86 3.43
N TYR A 379 -3.79 -23.00 3.14
CA TYR A 379 -4.18 -24.30 3.71
C TYR A 379 -2.98 -24.96 4.38
N ASP A 380 -3.21 -25.64 5.50
CA ASP A 380 -2.20 -26.47 6.20
C ASP A 380 -2.64 -27.92 6.15
N ARG A 381 -1.82 -28.77 5.52
CA ARG A 381 -2.05 -30.22 5.47
C ARG A 381 -0.79 -30.97 5.87
N ALA A 382 -0.84 -31.61 7.01
CA ALA A 382 0.29 -32.35 7.57
C ALA A 382 1.57 -31.49 7.68
N GLY A 383 1.42 -30.19 8.03
CA GLY A 383 2.50 -29.22 8.17
C GLY A 383 3.00 -28.61 6.87
N TYR A 384 2.46 -29.01 5.71
CA TYR A 384 2.74 -28.30 4.46
C TYR A 384 1.71 -27.22 4.20
N LYS A 385 2.18 -26.02 3.89
CA LYS A 385 1.32 -24.95 3.43
C LYS A 385 1.03 -25.10 1.93
N TYR A 386 -0.23 -24.87 1.59
CA TYR A 386 -0.71 -24.79 0.21
C TYR A 386 -1.33 -23.41 0.02
N LEU A 387 -1.10 -22.85 -1.15
CA LEU A 387 -1.70 -21.58 -1.58
C LEU A 387 -2.71 -21.87 -2.68
N GLY A 388 -3.95 -21.49 -2.46
CA GLY A 388 -5.02 -21.62 -3.44
C GLY A 388 -5.39 -20.25 -4.01
N TYR A 389 -5.25 -20.05 -5.32
CA TYR A 389 -5.72 -18.83 -5.98
C TYR A 389 -7.25 -18.77 -5.98
N ILE A 390 -7.81 -17.66 -5.51
CA ILE A 390 -9.25 -17.42 -5.52
C ILE A 390 -9.60 -16.59 -6.74
N ASP A 391 -10.42 -17.15 -7.64
CA ASP A 391 -11.03 -16.38 -8.71
C ASP A 391 -12.16 -15.51 -8.13
N THR A 392 -11.94 -14.21 -8.09
CA THR A 392 -12.90 -13.28 -7.50
C THR A 392 -14.20 -13.12 -8.32
N LYS A 393 -14.25 -13.64 -9.55
CA LYS A 393 -15.48 -13.62 -10.37
C LYS A 393 -16.39 -14.81 -10.10
N THR A 394 -15.81 -15.95 -9.71
CA THR A 394 -16.57 -17.19 -9.46
C THR A 394 -16.60 -17.56 -7.98
N GLY A 395 -15.73 -17.00 -7.15
CA GLY A 395 -15.57 -17.39 -5.75
C GLY A 395 -14.80 -18.69 -5.53
N GLU A 396 -14.39 -19.37 -6.60
CA GLU A 396 -13.76 -20.69 -6.55
C GLU A 396 -12.24 -20.62 -6.38
N VAL A 397 -11.68 -21.60 -5.69
CA VAL A 397 -10.23 -21.85 -5.68
C VAL A 397 -9.88 -22.73 -6.88
N LYS A 398 -9.28 -22.11 -7.91
CA LYS A 398 -8.98 -22.83 -9.17
C LYS A 398 -7.81 -23.78 -9.07
N GLU A 399 -6.73 -23.36 -8.42
CA GLU A 399 -5.48 -24.08 -8.34
C GLU A 399 -4.92 -24.03 -6.92
N GLN A 400 -4.18 -25.05 -6.54
CA GLN A 400 -3.45 -25.07 -5.26
C GLN A 400 -1.99 -25.45 -5.49
N VAL A 401 -1.09 -24.61 -5.00
CA VAL A 401 0.36 -24.86 -5.04
C VAL A 401 0.85 -25.21 -3.66
N LYS A 402 1.56 -26.33 -3.56
CA LYS A 402 2.19 -26.81 -2.34
C LYS A 402 3.56 -26.16 -2.17
N LEU A 403 3.85 -25.55 -1.03
CA LEU A 403 5.19 -25.09 -0.69
C LEU A 403 6.11 -26.28 -0.41
N LYS A 404 7.39 -26.11 -0.77
CA LYS A 404 8.38 -27.17 -0.70
C LYS A 404 8.64 -27.66 0.73
N TYR A 405 8.74 -26.75 1.68
CA TYR A 405 9.12 -27.09 3.05
C TYR A 405 7.91 -27.24 3.98
N ARG A 406 8.11 -28.06 5.02
CA ARG A 406 7.11 -28.24 6.09
C ARG A 406 7.35 -27.25 7.21
N TYR A 407 6.27 -26.90 7.91
CA TYR A 407 6.32 -26.05 9.11
C TYR A 407 6.98 -24.69 8.82
N VAL A 408 6.61 -24.11 7.69
CA VAL A 408 7.01 -22.73 7.36
C VAL A 408 6.21 -21.75 8.22
N ASP A 409 6.90 -20.72 8.68
CA ASP A 409 6.29 -19.62 9.44
C ASP A 409 6.15 -18.39 8.54
N LYS A 410 5.23 -17.55 8.88
CA LYS A 410 4.86 -16.29 8.21
C LYS A 410 5.04 -16.34 6.69
N ILE A 411 3.96 -16.24 5.97
CA ILE A 411 3.94 -16.26 4.50
C ILE A 411 3.60 -14.84 4.02
N GLY A 412 4.37 -14.35 3.06
CA GLY A 412 4.08 -13.12 2.32
C GLY A 412 4.20 -13.39 0.83
N ILE A 413 3.42 -12.69 0.01
CA ILE A 413 3.43 -12.88 -1.45
C ILE A 413 3.64 -11.53 -2.13
N ARG A 414 4.55 -11.49 -3.13
CA ARG A 414 4.78 -10.33 -3.97
C ARG A 414 5.38 -10.74 -5.31
N ASP A 415 4.86 -10.19 -6.41
CA ASP A 415 5.34 -10.42 -7.78
C ASP A 415 5.39 -11.91 -8.17
N ASN A 416 4.37 -12.68 -7.79
CA ASN A 416 4.31 -14.14 -7.96
C ASN A 416 5.44 -14.91 -7.24
N PHE A 417 6.05 -14.32 -6.22
CA PHE A 417 6.95 -15.01 -5.31
C PHE A 417 6.34 -15.12 -3.92
N VAL A 418 6.46 -16.30 -3.33
CA VAL A 418 6.11 -16.58 -1.95
C VAL A 418 7.36 -16.48 -1.10
N TYR A 419 7.30 -15.66 -0.06
CA TYR A 419 8.33 -15.51 0.94
C TYR A 419 7.86 -16.16 2.24
N TYR A 420 8.75 -16.86 2.92
CA TYR A 420 8.44 -17.49 4.20
C TYR A 420 9.69 -17.71 5.05
N ILE A 421 9.49 -17.86 6.36
CA ILE A 421 10.55 -18.17 7.29
C ILE A 421 10.60 -19.68 7.47
N TYR A 422 11.78 -20.25 7.33
CA TYR A 422 11.97 -21.69 7.49
C TYR A 422 13.31 -22.02 8.14
N ARG A 423 13.31 -23.11 8.88
CA ARG A 423 14.48 -23.82 9.39
C ARG A 423 14.20 -25.31 9.26
N GLU A 424 15.17 -26.07 8.79
CA GLU A 424 15.08 -27.52 8.74
C GLU A 424 14.80 -28.09 10.14
N PHE A 425 13.91 -29.08 10.19
CA PHE A 425 13.51 -29.73 11.44
C PHE A 425 14.73 -30.42 12.08
N GLU A 426 14.89 -30.30 13.39
CA GLU A 426 16.03 -30.80 14.16
C GLU A 426 17.41 -30.23 13.79
N SER A 427 17.48 -29.29 12.83
CA SER A 427 18.73 -28.60 12.49
C SER A 427 19.12 -27.59 13.59
N ILE A 428 20.44 -27.44 13.78
CA ILE A 428 21.04 -26.38 14.59
C ILE A 428 21.11 -25.06 13.83
N ASP A 429 20.76 -25.06 12.55
CA ASP A 429 20.83 -23.88 11.69
C ASP A 429 19.86 -22.79 12.17
N LYS A 430 20.12 -21.58 11.68
CA LYS A 430 19.30 -20.43 12.00
C LYS A 430 18.01 -20.47 11.19
N ARG A 431 16.94 -19.86 11.71
CA ARG A 431 15.74 -19.57 10.92
C ARG A 431 16.11 -18.52 9.87
N MET A 432 15.81 -18.79 8.61
CA MET A 432 16.21 -17.98 7.45
C MET A 432 14.99 -17.56 6.66
N LEU A 433 15.13 -16.52 5.85
CA LEU A 433 14.10 -16.13 4.89
C LEU A 433 14.34 -16.84 3.56
N TRP A 434 13.31 -17.54 3.11
CA TRP A 434 13.27 -18.27 1.84
C TRP A 434 12.25 -17.64 0.90
N ARG A 435 12.40 -17.96 -0.38
CA ARG A 435 11.49 -17.56 -1.43
C ARG A 435 11.28 -18.70 -2.42
N GLU A 436 10.05 -18.88 -2.87
CA GLU A 436 9.71 -19.77 -3.98
C GLU A 436 8.93 -18.99 -5.05
N ARG A 437 9.15 -19.31 -6.30
CA ARG A 437 8.34 -18.76 -7.37
C ARG A 437 7.09 -19.60 -7.57
N LEU A 438 5.93 -18.95 -7.67
CA LEU A 438 4.69 -19.59 -8.09
C LEU A 438 4.74 -19.97 -9.57
N PRO A 439 3.95 -20.94 -10.03
CA PRO A 439 3.84 -21.28 -11.45
C PRO A 439 3.53 -20.03 -12.30
N TYR A 440 4.03 -19.97 -13.51
CA TYR A 440 3.92 -18.78 -14.36
C TYR A 440 2.47 -18.36 -14.62
N ASN A 441 1.58 -19.33 -14.86
CA ASN A 441 0.16 -19.09 -15.16
C ASN A 441 -0.73 -19.21 -13.93
N PHE A 442 -0.15 -19.26 -12.72
CA PHE A 442 -0.93 -19.43 -11.50
C PHE A 442 -1.87 -18.25 -11.29
N GLY A 443 -3.17 -18.55 -11.34
CA GLY A 443 -4.22 -17.53 -11.23
C GLY A 443 -4.39 -16.67 -12.48
N GLU A 444 -3.92 -17.08 -13.64
CA GLU A 444 -4.35 -16.54 -14.92
C GLU A 444 -5.57 -17.30 -15.42
N ALA A 445 -6.56 -16.60 -16.02
CA ALA A 445 -7.65 -17.27 -16.70
C ALA A 445 -7.05 -18.10 -17.84
N GLU A 446 -7.44 -19.36 -17.96
CA GLU A 446 -7.14 -20.12 -19.16
C GLU A 446 -7.72 -19.34 -20.34
N VAL A 447 -6.85 -18.83 -21.22
CA VAL A 447 -7.24 -18.22 -22.48
C VAL A 447 -7.76 -19.37 -23.34
N THR A 448 -9.07 -19.53 -23.40
CA THR A 448 -9.67 -20.50 -24.29
C THR A 448 -9.32 -20.15 -25.74
N PRO A 449 -9.08 -21.13 -26.62
CA PRO A 449 -8.73 -20.85 -28.03
C PRO A 449 -9.73 -19.97 -28.77
N GLU A 450 -10.94 -19.80 -28.25
CA GLU A 450 -12.00 -18.96 -28.81
C GLU A 450 -11.74 -17.47 -28.64
N ASP A 451 -11.07 -17.04 -27.56
CA ASP A 451 -10.76 -15.63 -27.29
C ASP A 451 -9.73 -15.05 -28.30
N ASN A 452 -8.95 -15.93 -28.96
CA ASN A 452 -7.97 -15.52 -29.98
C ASN A 452 -8.59 -15.28 -31.37
N ILE A 453 -9.87 -15.59 -31.59
CA ILE A 453 -10.53 -15.42 -32.89
C ILE A 453 -11.17 -14.03 -32.97
N GLU A 454 -11.62 -13.45 -31.88
CA GLU A 454 -12.21 -12.09 -31.86
C GLU A 454 -11.18 -10.96 -31.93
N ALA A 455 -9.95 -11.19 -31.49
CA ALA A 455 -8.86 -10.20 -31.56
C ALA A 455 -8.24 -10.02 -32.96
N LYS A 456 -8.68 -10.80 -33.96
CA LYS A 456 -8.20 -10.75 -35.36
C LYS A 456 -9.26 -10.35 -36.39
N LYS A 457 -10.39 -9.84 -35.95
CA LYS A 457 -11.37 -9.15 -36.80
C LYS A 457 -11.39 -7.68 -36.42
#